data_f94c3d40a0ae02687bc2dac33efde852
#
_entry.id   f94c3d40a0ae02687bc2dac33efde852
#
_cell.length_a   1.000
_cell.length_b   1.000
_cell.length_c   1.000
_cell.angle_alpha   90.00
_cell.angle_beta   90.00
_cell.angle_gamma   90.00
#
_symmetry.space_group_name_H-M   'P 1'
#
loop_
_entity.id
_entity.type
_entity.pdbx_description
1 polymer ?
#
loop_
_entity_poly.entity_id
_entity_poly.type
_entity_poly.pdbx_seq_one_letter_code
_entity_poly.pdbx_strand_id
1 'polypeptide(L)'
;MTVSRDTKFVHLAWQREEKMLEKTKFTMGSDPTGKVSRMFGVYDEATGLALRGTFIISPEGKLFNAEVNYYNLGRNIEELLRKVKANIYLGEHGDEACPVKWKEEGDKTLKPSAEMVGRVYEALK
;
A
#
# COMPACT_ATOMS: atom_id res chain seq x y z
N MET A 1 -7.70 -4.96 -4.00
CA MET A 1 -7.87 -4.93 -5.47
C MET A 1 -6.51 -4.76 -6.12
N THR A 2 -6.26 -5.44 -7.24
CA THR A 2 -5.12 -5.16 -8.12
C THR A 2 -5.62 -4.61 -9.45
N VAL A 3 -4.77 -3.87 -10.17
CA VAL A 3 -5.08 -3.35 -11.52
C VAL A 3 -3.86 -3.58 -12.40
N SER A 4 -4.06 -4.05 -13.61
CA SER A 4 -3.00 -4.14 -14.62
C SER A 4 -3.48 -3.68 -16.01
N ARG A 5 -2.53 -3.54 -16.93
CA ARG A 5 -2.78 -3.19 -18.34
C ARG A 5 -3.44 -4.30 -19.14
N ASP A 6 -3.50 -5.52 -18.57
CA ASP A 6 -4.07 -6.68 -19.23
C ASP A 6 -5.60 -6.61 -19.32
N THR A 7 -6.16 -7.36 -20.27
CA THR A 7 -7.61 -7.50 -20.39
C THR A 7 -8.17 -8.42 -19.30
N LYS A 8 -9.46 -8.30 -19.02
CA LYS A 8 -10.17 -9.20 -18.10
C LYS A 8 -10.05 -10.68 -18.47
N PHE A 9 -9.91 -10.99 -19.77
CA PHE A 9 -9.76 -12.35 -20.24
C PHE A 9 -8.37 -12.92 -19.91
N VAL A 10 -7.31 -12.09 -19.98
CA VAL A 10 -5.96 -12.47 -19.54
C VAL A 10 -5.94 -12.73 -18.04
N HIS A 11 -6.57 -11.86 -17.22
CA HIS A 11 -6.70 -12.09 -15.79
C HIS A 11 -7.43 -13.40 -15.47
N LEU A 12 -8.51 -13.69 -16.17
CA LEU A 12 -9.28 -14.92 -15.98
C LEU A 12 -8.44 -16.16 -16.33
N ALA A 13 -7.72 -16.12 -17.46
CA ALA A 13 -6.82 -17.20 -17.85
C ALA A 13 -5.71 -17.40 -16.80
N TRP A 14 -5.08 -16.33 -16.38
CA TRP A 14 -4.03 -16.38 -15.36
C TRP A 14 -4.53 -16.95 -14.03
N GLN A 15 -5.71 -16.53 -13.57
CA GLN A 15 -6.32 -17.05 -12.35
C GLN A 15 -6.62 -18.57 -12.43
N ARG A 16 -6.94 -19.09 -13.62
CA ARG A 16 -7.23 -20.50 -13.83
C ARG A 16 -5.97 -21.36 -13.93
N GLU A 17 -4.93 -20.83 -14.55
CA GLU A 17 -3.70 -21.60 -14.87
C GLU A 17 -2.66 -21.52 -13.75
N GLU A 18 -2.61 -20.40 -12.99
CA GLU A 18 -1.63 -20.20 -11.94
C GLU A 18 -2.15 -20.70 -10.59
N LYS A 19 -1.55 -21.81 -10.10
CA LYS A 19 -1.94 -22.46 -8.84
C LYS A 19 -1.94 -21.51 -7.63
N MET A 20 -1.02 -20.53 -7.60
CA MET A 20 -0.96 -19.53 -6.54
C MET A 20 -2.18 -18.60 -6.53
N LEU A 21 -2.88 -18.47 -7.64
CA LEU A 21 -4.05 -17.60 -7.81
C LEU A 21 -5.38 -18.34 -7.71
N GLU A 22 -5.40 -19.67 -7.69
CA GLU A 22 -6.61 -20.50 -7.68
C GLU A 22 -7.62 -20.09 -6.57
N LYS A 23 -7.09 -19.74 -5.39
CA LYS A 23 -7.91 -19.36 -4.22
C LYS A 23 -8.05 -17.84 -4.03
N THR A 24 -7.58 -17.06 -4.99
CA THR A 24 -7.60 -15.59 -4.89
C THR A 24 -9.02 -15.05 -4.99
N LYS A 25 -9.41 -14.24 -3.98
CA LYS A 25 -10.76 -13.64 -3.89
C LYS A 25 -10.77 -12.13 -4.14
N PHE A 26 -9.62 -11.49 -4.29
CA PHE A 26 -9.57 -10.05 -4.53
C PHE A 26 -9.88 -9.71 -6.00
N THR A 27 -10.48 -8.56 -6.21
CA THR A 27 -10.81 -8.06 -7.54
C THR A 27 -9.54 -7.74 -8.34
N MET A 28 -9.49 -8.23 -9.58
CA MET A 28 -8.46 -7.92 -10.57
C MET A 28 -9.05 -6.97 -11.63
N GLY A 29 -8.66 -5.71 -11.57
CA GLY A 29 -9.12 -4.66 -12.50
C GLY A 29 -8.29 -4.63 -13.78
N SER A 30 -8.94 -4.36 -14.89
CA SER A 30 -8.35 -4.24 -16.23
C SER A 30 -8.28 -2.79 -16.65
N ASP A 31 -7.10 -2.33 -17.05
CA ASP A 31 -6.81 -0.96 -17.51
C ASP A 31 -6.11 -0.96 -18.88
N PRO A 32 -6.68 -1.54 -19.95
CA PRO A 32 -6.03 -1.66 -21.24
C PRO A 32 -5.72 -0.31 -21.90
N THR A 33 -6.44 0.74 -21.55
CA THR A 33 -6.19 2.10 -22.05
C THR A 33 -5.12 2.86 -21.28
N GLY A 34 -4.73 2.38 -20.08
CA GLY A 34 -3.80 3.06 -19.18
C GLY A 34 -4.39 4.28 -18.47
N LYS A 35 -5.72 4.44 -18.48
CA LYS A 35 -6.38 5.58 -17.84
C LYS A 35 -6.14 5.60 -16.34
N VAL A 36 -6.33 4.48 -15.68
CA VAL A 36 -6.13 4.34 -14.23
C VAL A 36 -4.65 4.48 -13.90
N SER A 37 -3.77 3.82 -14.64
CA SER A 37 -2.32 3.89 -14.44
C SER A 37 -1.78 5.31 -14.57
N ARG A 38 -2.27 6.10 -15.52
CA ARG A 38 -1.92 7.53 -15.65
C ARG A 38 -2.46 8.36 -14.50
N MET A 39 -3.69 8.13 -14.09
CA MET A 39 -4.30 8.84 -12.97
C MET A 39 -3.51 8.65 -11.66
N PHE A 40 -2.94 7.47 -11.46
CA PHE A 40 -2.09 7.15 -10.30
C PHE A 40 -0.59 7.46 -10.53
N GLY A 41 -0.21 8.05 -11.67
CA GLY A 41 1.17 8.43 -11.96
C GLY A 41 2.15 7.27 -12.12
N VAL A 42 1.65 6.09 -12.47
CA VAL A 42 2.46 4.86 -12.61
C VAL A 42 2.54 4.33 -14.04
N TYR A 43 1.95 5.03 -15.00
CA TYR A 43 2.03 4.64 -16.40
C TYR A 43 3.39 5.02 -17.00
N ASP A 44 4.03 4.09 -17.65
CA ASP A 44 5.25 4.33 -18.42
C ASP A 44 4.91 4.49 -19.90
N GLU A 45 5.00 5.70 -20.39
CA GLU A 45 4.68 6.04 -21.78
C GLU A 45 5.65 5.39 -22.81
N ALA A 46 6.87 5.07 -22.40
CA ALA A 46 7.85 4.44 -23.29
C ALA A 46 7.55 2.96 -23.53
N THR A 47 7.04 2.26 -22.56
CA THR A 47 6.77 0.80 -22.62
C THR A 47 5.30 0.46 -22.76
N GLY A 48 4.39 1.39 -22.42
CA GLY A 48 2.96 1.12 -22.31
C GLY A 48 2.58 0.27 -21.10
N LEU A 49 3.51 0.03 -20.17
CA LEU A 49 3.29 -0.76 -18.95
C LEU A 49 3.02 0.15 -17.75
N ALA A 50 2.61 -0.45 -16.65
CA ALA A 50 2.51 0.24 -15.38
C ALA A 50 3.65 -0.18 -14.44
N LEU A 51 4.26 0.80 -13.77
CA LEU A 51 5.15 0.56 -12.64
C LEU A 51 4.40 -0.13 -11.49
N ARG A 52 5.11 -0.66 -10.53
CA ARG A 52 4.53 -1.38 -9.39
C ARG A 52 4.03 -0.41 -8.32
N GLY A 53 2.95 0.32 -8.61
CA GLY A 53 2.30 1.21 -7.66
C GLY A 53 1.53 0.44 -6.58
N THR A 54 1.59 0.94 -5.34
CA THR A 54 0.78 0.48 -4.21
C THR A 54 0.24 1.70 -3.48
N PHE A 55 -1.07 1.75 -3.29
CA PHE A 55 -1.75 2.90 -2.72
C PHE A 55 -2.67 2.44 -1.60
N ILE A 56 -2.56 3.07 -0.42
CA ILE A 56 -3.50 2.88 0.68
C ILE A 56 -4.43 4.08 0.70
N ILE A 57 -5.70 3.83 0.51
CA ILE A 57 -6.75 4.85 0.43
C ILE A 57 -7.75 4.57 1.56
N SER A 58 -8.08 5.59 2.34
CA SER A 58 -9.07 5.47 3.42
C SER A 58 -10.47 5.25 2.87
N PRO A 59 -11.45 4.83 3.71
CA PRO A 59 -12.86 4.73 3.31
C PRO A 59 -13.45 6.05 2.80
N GLU A 60 -12.94 7.19 3.26
CA GLU A 60 -13.35 8.54 2.84
C GLU A 60 -12.66 9.01 1.55
N GLY A 61 -11.83 8.15 0.93
CA GLY A 61 -11.13 8.45 -0.32
C GLY A 61 -9.83 9.23 -0.15
N LYS A 62 -9.27 9.36 1.06
CA LYS A 62 -7.98 10.03 1.29
C LYS A 62 -6.83 9.08 1.04
N LEU A 63 -5.82 9.54 0.30
CA LEU A 63 -4.58 8.81 0.08
C LEU A 63 -3.70 8.88 1.33
N PHE A 64 -3.47 7.74 1.99
CA PHE A 64 -2.63 7.62 3.18
C PHE A 64 -1.21 7.21 2.86
N ASN A 65 -1.01 6.39 1.82
CA ASN A 65 0.30 5.95 1.40
C ASN A 65 0.35 5.75 -0.11
N ALA A 66 1.46 6.12 -0.72
CA ALA A 66 1.82 5.81 -2.09
C ALA A 66 3.25 5.27 -2.12
N GLU A 67 3.45 4.14 -2.76
CA GLU A 67 4.75 3.52 -2.99
C GLU A 67 4.81 3.05 -4.44
N VAL A 68 5.88 3.41 -5.14
CA VAL A 68 6.09 3.01 -6.53
C VAL A 68 7.45 2.34 -6.65
N ASN A 69 7.44 1.05 -6.98
CA ASN A 69 8.64 0.29 -7.27
C ASN A 69 8.83 0.16 -8.79
N TYR A 70 10.08 0.14 -9.22
CA TYR A 70 10.42 -0.14 -10.61
C TYR A 70 10.11 -1.61 -10.95
N TYR A 71 10.05 -1.96 -12.23
CA TYR A 71 9.54 -3.24 -12.74
C TYR A 71 10.09 -4.49 -12.05
N ASN A 72 11.37 -4.54 -11.75
CA ASN A 72 12.04 -5.72 -11.22
C ASN A 72 12.07 -5.78 -9.69
N LEU A 73 11.55 -4.75 -9.02
CA LEU A 73 11.50 -4.72 -7.56
C LEU A 73 10.12 -5.17 -7.08
N GLY A 74 10.06 -6.32 -6.41
CA GLY A 74 8.85 -6.84 -5.78
C GLY A 74 8.36 -5.96 -4.63
N ARG A 75 7.10 -6.12 -4.25
CA ARG A 75 6.50 -5.45 -3.08
C ARG A 75 6.86 -6.20 -1.81
N ASN A 76 7.09 -5.46 -0.73
CA ASN A 76 7.16 -6.02 0.62
C ASN A 76 5.75 -6.05 1.24
N ILE A 77 5.14 -7.24 1.27
CA ILE A 77 3.77 -7.40 1.77
C ILE A 77 3.70 -7.24 3.29
N GLU A 78 4.73 -7.62 4.03
CA GLU A 78 4.77 -7.42 5.49
C GLU A 78 4.75 -5.93 5.85
N GLU A 79 5.55 -5.12 5.15
CA GLU A 79 5.56 -3.66 5.32
C GLU A 79 4.24 -3.02 4.88
N LEU A 80 3.62 -3.53 3.81
CA LEU A 80 2.30 -3.07 3.39
C LEU A 80 1.26 -3.34 4.47
N LEU A 81 1.24 -4.54 5.05
CA LEU A 81 0.34 -4.91 6.15
C LEU A 81 0.60 -4.06 7.40
N ARG A 82 1.88 -3.83 7.74
CA ARG A 82 2.26 -2.93 8.84
C ARG A 82 1.68 -1.53 8.64
N LYS A 83 1.81 -0.96 7.43
CA LYS A 83 1.25 0.35 7.08
C LYS A 83 -0.27 0.38 7.20
N VAL A 84 -0.96 -0.68 6.75
CA VAL A 84 -2.42 -0.78 6.89
C VAL A 84 -2.83 -0.82 8.35
N LYS A 85 -2.19 -1.68 9.18
CA LYS A 85 -2.44 -1.75 10.63
C LYS A 85 -2.21 -0.39 11.30
N ALA A 86 -1.09 0.28 10.99
CA ALA A 86 -0.78 1.60 11.54
C ALA A 86 -1.84 2.66 11.18
N ASN A 87 -2.33 2.68 9.94
CA ASN A 87 -3.37 3.62 9.54
C ASN A 87 -4.72 3.36 10.23
N ILE A 88 -5.07 2.09 10.45
CA ILE A 88 -6.27 1.72 11.20
C ILE A 88 -6.13 2.18 12.66
N TYR A 89 -5.01 1.84 13.31
CA TYR A 89 -4.72 2.24 14.69
C TYR A 89 -4.78 3.76 14.89
N LEU A 90 -4.12 4.53 14.03
CA LEU A 90 -4.10 6.00 14.09
C LEU A 90 -5.47 6.62 13.76
N GLY A 91 -6.34 5.91 13.05
CA GLY A 91 -7.73 6.33 12.85
C GLY A 91 -8.53 6.37 14.16
N GLU A 92 -8.18 5.51 15.12
CA GLU A 92 -8.79 5.42 16.45
C GLU A 92 -8.02 6.21 17.52
N HIS A 93 -6.72 6.47 17.28
CA HIS A 93 -5.79 7.13 18.21
C HIS A 93 -5.14 8.36 17.57
N GLY A 94 -5.96 9.35 17.24
CA GLY A 94 -5.55 10.51 16.44
C GLY A 94 -4.54 11.46 17.11
N ASP A 95 -4.27 11.32 18.41
CA ASP A 95 -3.25 12.06 19.18
C ASP A 95 -1.91 11.31 19.27
N GLU A 96 -1.81 10.13 18.68
CA GLU A 96 -0.63 9.29 18.72
C GLU A 96 0.11 9.25 17.37
N ALA A 97 1.35 8.80 17.39
CA ALA A 97 2.16 8.53 16.21
C ALA A 97 2.85 7.16 16.34
N CYS A 98 2.78 6.37 15.29
CA CYS A 98 3.48 5.10 15.19
C CYS A 98 4.95 5.34 14.82
N PRO A 99 5.93 5.02 15.68
CA PRO A 99 7.35 5.19 15.37
C PRO A 99 7.83 4.17 14.33
N VAL A 100 9.07 4.36 13.85
CA VAL A 100 9.67 3.56 12.76
C VAL A 100 9.65 2.05 13.00
N LYS A 101 9.73 1.59 14.25
CA LYS A 101 9.72 0.17 14.62
C LYS A 101 8.34 -0.38 14.99
N TRP A 102 7.30 0.45 14.98
CA TRP A 102 5.94 0.03 15.30
C TRP A 102 5.46 -1.04 14.31
N LYS A 103 4.92 -2.13 14.78
CA LYS A 103 4.44 -3.27 13.97
C LYS A 103 2.94 -3.49 14.13
N GLU A 104 2.43 -3.38 15.35
CA GLU A 104 1.05 -3.69 15.67
C GLU A 104 0.60 -3.04 16.98
N GLU A 105 -0.68 -3.09 17.24
CA GLU A 105 -1.27 -2.63 18.50
C GLU A 105 -0.60 -3.31 19.71
N GLY A 106 -0.30 -2.50 20.74
CA GLY A 106 0.50 -2.91 21.91
C GLY A 106 1.97 -2.50 21.81
N ASP A 107 2.49 -2.18 20.63
CA ASP A 107 3.82 -1.58 20.51
C ASP A 107 3.80 -0.11 21.01
N LYS A 108 4.97 0.37 21.42
CA LYS A 108 5.12 1.76 21.88
C LYS A 108 4.72 2.76 20.79
N THR A 109 3.92 3.73 21.19
CA THR A 109 3.55 4.89 20.38
C THR A 109 4.14 6.17 20.98
N LEU A 110 4.05 7.25 20.26
CA LEU A 110 4.47 8.59 20.70
C LEU A 110 3.25 9.49 20.72
N LYS A 111 3.16 10.35 21.75
CA LYS A 111 2.22 11.48 21.77
C LYS A 111 3.01 12.76 21.49
N PRO A 112 2.97 13.28 20.25
CA PRO A 112 3.73 14.46 19.88
C PRO A 112 3.37 15.65 20.78
N SER A 113 4.39 16.25 21.40
CA SER A 113 4.25 17.43 22.26
C SER A 113 5.51 18.28 22.24
N ALA A 114 5.43 19.52 22.72
CA ALA A 114 6.60 20.40 22.84
C ALA A 114 7.66 19.82 23.77
N GLU A 115 7.25 19.12 24.83
CA GLU A 115 8.14 18.50 25.81
C GLU A 115 8.92 17.30 25.23
N MET A 116 8.42 16.71 24.14
CA MET A 116 9.07 15.59 23.47
C MET A 116 10.20 16.01 22.53
N VAL A 117 10.31 17.31 22.22
CA VAL A 117 11.38 17.81 21.34
C VAL A 117 12.76 17.51 21.96
N GLY A 118 13.58 16.76 21.21
CA GLY A 118 14.89 16.29 21.67
C GLY A 118 14.87 15.09 22.61
N ARG A 119 13.69 14.53 22.97
CA ARG A 119 13.53 13.42 23.93
C ARG A 119 12.86 12.17 23.37
N VAL A 120 12.68 12.09 22.06
CA VAL A 120 12.03 10.94 21.40
C VAL A 120 12.73 9.62 21.75
N TYR A 121 14.07 9.62 21.85
CA TYR A 121 14.83 8.44 22.24
C TYR A 121 14.46 7.90 23.64
N GLU A 122 14.20 8.81 24.59
CA GLU A 122 13.79 8.44 25.96
C GLU A 122 12.41 7.81 25.98
N ALA A 123 11.48 8.32 25.18
CA ALA A 123 10.13 7.78 25.07
C ALA A 123 10.08 6.40 24.38
N LEU A 124 11.07 6.07 23.57
CA LEU A 124 11.16 4.79 22.86
C LEU A 124 12.01 3.73 23.56
N LYS A 125 12.67 4.03 24.68
CA LYS A 125 13.34 3.05 25.54
C LYS A 125 12.31 2.19 26.25
#